data_b9919f26d8767e85ab036f8a96c581aa
#
_entry.id   b9919f26d8767e85ab036f8a96c581aa
#
_cell.length_a   1.000
_cell.length_b   1.000
_cell.length_c   1.000
_cell.angle_alpha   90.00
_cell.angle_beta   90.00
_cell.angle_gamma   90.00
#
_symmetry.space_group_name_H-M   'P 1'
#
loop_
_entity.id
_entity.type
_entity.pdbx_description
1 polymer ?
#
loop_
_entity_poly.entity_id
_entity_poly.type
_entity_poly.pdbx_seq_one_letter_code
_entity_poly.pdbx_strand_id
1 'polypeptide(L)'
;MSSALSSVLPDDAAFSDLGLPPALEAAIADLGFTIPSAIQAQAVPALLSGRDIVGVAQTGTGKTAAFGLPLLASIDYDLPAVQAVVLTPTRELAMQVADAIQSFATHLPGLNVLAVYGGSPFLPQQRALSRGAQVVVGTPGRVLDHLDRRTLKMDQVRFLVLDEADEMLRMGFAEDVDKVLSAAPRERQVALFSATMPPQIRRVAEQHLNRPVEITVSRQASTVTSVRQTYAVVPHRHKTGALARVLAVSEADAAIVFVRTRGAAEEVGSALIERGISAAYISGDVAQTEREKIVDRLRSGALDVLVATDVAARGLDVDRIGLVVNFDVPREPEIYVHRIGRTGRAGREGEALSFVTPAEQSRLRQIERTTRQSLEQVQIPSPAEVSAHRVQALLGRTAARAELGRLDLYRESIAVHLAQNPDVDPVDLLAVVAALAVGDEGPVAVQHGDDLDDALSRAHLTGGRDRGDDRGERPERGERRRADTHIAGGAPRWRVAVGHRDGLQPGALVGALTGEGGLTGKDVGKIDIFGSFALVDIPAGLSADTIDRLARTRVAGRPLRIRLDSGPRPGHGASRPAHGPARGRS
;
A
#
# COMPACT_ATOMS: atom_id res chain seq x y z
N MET A 1 -17.65 34.51 -32.43
CA MET A 1 -18.30 33.27 -32.89
C MET A 1 -17.40 32.13 -32.42
N SER A 2 -17.71 31.58 -31.28
CA SER A 2 -16.96 30.50 -30.63
C SER A 2 -17.70 29.21 -30.94
N SER A 3 -17.20 28.42 -31.88
CA SER A 3 -17.70 27.09 -32.18
C SER A 3 -16.87 26.11 -31.33
N ALA A 4 -17.48 25.67 -30.25
CA ALA A 4 -16.95 24.58 -29.43
C ALA A 4 -17.03 23.28 -30.25
N LEU A 5 -15.87 22.80 -30.70
CA LEU A 5 -15.72 21.42 -31.16
C LEU A 5 -15.60 20.53 -29.93
N SER A 6 -16.73 20.23 -29.31
CA SER A 6 -16.89 19.11 -28.38
C SER A 6 -17.49 17.94 -29.19
N SER A 7 -16.71 17.34 -30.06
CA SER A 7 -17.07 16.03 -30.67
C SER A 7 -16.58 14.96 -29.70
N VAL A 8 -17.37 14.66 -28.68
CA VAL A 8 -17.27 13.39 -27.98
C VAL A 8 -17.55 12.32 -29.03
N LEU A 9 -16.56 11.49 -29.36
CA LEU A 9 -16.77 10.35 -30.24
C LEU A 9 -17.84 9.43 -29.62
N PRO A 10 -18.69 8.81 -30.46
CA PRO A 10 -19.69 7.86 -29.97
C PRO A 10 -19.04 6.70 -29.24
N ASP A 11 -19.79 6.06 -28.33
CA ASP A 11 -19.30 4.95 -27.49
C ASP A 11 -18.83 3.71 -28.27
N ASP A 12 -19.15 3.66 -29.58
CA ASP A 12 -18.78 2.60 -30.53
C ASP A 12 -17.65 3.02 -31.49
N ALA A 13 -16.95 4.15 -31.22
CA ALA A 13 -15.84 4.60 -32.06
C ALA A 13 -14.72 3.54 -32.13
N ALA A 14 -14.15 3.36 -33.33
CA ALA A 14 -12.99 2.51 -33.57
C ALA A 14 -11.67 3.30 -33.43
N PHE A 15 -10.54 2.63 -33.32
CA PHE A 15 -9.23 3.30 -33.31
C PHE A 15 -8.96 4.04 -34.64
N SER A 16 -9.48 3.57 -35.75
CA SER A 16 -9.43 4.26 -37.06
C SER A 16 -10.03 5.67 -37.05
N ASP A 17 -10.97 5.93 -36.13
CA ASP A 17 -11.67 7.21 -36.05
C ASP A 17 -10.87 8.26 -35.25
N LEU A 18 -9.76 7.83 -34.60
CA LEU A 18 -8.91 8.70 -33.77
C LEU A 18 -7.96 9.57 -34.61
N GLY A 19 -7.78 9.31 -35.91
CA GLY A 19 -6.91 10.06 -36.82
C GLY A 19 -5.41 9.79 -36.60
N LEU A 20 -5.07 8.59 -36.21
CA LEU A 20 -3.68 8.15 -36.05
C LEU A 20 -3.00 7.96 -37.43
N PRO A 21 -1.66 8.13 -37.51
CA PRO A 21 -0.90 7.72 -38.68
C PRO A 21 -1.08 6.21 -39.01
N PRO A 22 -1.11 5.80 -40.29
CA PRO A 22 -1.36 4.40 -40.67
C PRO A 22 -0.41 3.37 -40.02
N ALA A 23 0.86 3.73 -39.82
CA ALA A 23 1.84 2.85 -39.16
C ALA A 23 1.49 2.58 -37.69
N LEU A 24 0.91 3.57 -36.99
CA LEU A 24 0.45 3.41 -35.62
C LEU A 24 -0.86 2.62 -35.55
N GLU A 25 -1.76 2.83 -36.50
CA GLU A 25 -2.99 2.03 -36.61
C GLU A 25 -2.68 0.55 -36.84
N ALA A 26 -1.72 0.23 -37.71
CA ALA A 26 -1.27 -1.14 -37.94
C ALA A 26 -0.66 -1.74 -36.63
N ALA A 27 0.19 -0.99 -35.94
CA ALA A 27 0.82 -1.48 -34.72
C ALA A 27 -0.20 -1.79 -33.61
N ILE A 28 -1.21 -0.94 -33.41
CA ILE A 28 -2.23 -1.18 -32.37
C ILE A 28 -3.19 -2.31 -32.77
N ALA A 29 -3.45 -2.51 -34.07
CA ALA A 29 -4.23 -3.64 -34.58
C ALA A 29 -3.50 -4.98 -34.30
N ASP A 30 -2.18 -5.04 -34.54
CA ASP A 30 -1.35 -6.21 -34.24
C ASP A 30 -1.32 -6.53 -32.73
N LEU A 31 -1.43 -5.50 -31.88
CA LEU A 31 -1.53 -5.65 -30.43
C LEU A 31 -2.94 -6.03 -29.94
N GLY A 32 -3.92 -6.17 -30.86
CA GLY A 32 -5.29 -6.57 -30.56
C GLY A 32 -6.17 -5.46 -29.97
N PHE A 33 -5.81 -4.20 -30.15
CA PHE A 33 -6.64 -3.07 -29.74
C PHE A 33 -7.77 -2.88 -30.77
N THR A 34 -9.02 -3.03 -30.36
CA THR A 34 -10.20 -2.92 -31.23
C THR A 34 -11.01 -1.66 -30.96
N ILE A 35 -11.32 -1.40 -29.69
CA ILE A 35 -12.18 -0.29 -29.27
C ILE A 35 -11.37 0.60 -28.32
N PRO A 36 -11.29 1.92 -28.59
CA PRO A 36 -10.60 2.83 -27.68
C PRO A 36 -11.36 2.99 -26.36
N SER A 37 -10.62 3.02 -25.26
CA SER A 37 -11.21 3.36 -23.98
C SER A 37 -11.65 4.82 -23.93
N ALA A 38 -12.53 5.19 -22.99
CA ALA A 38 -13.04 6.55 -22.85
C ALA A 38 -11.96 7.63 -22.73
N ILE A 39 -10.83 7.33 -22.08
CA ILE A 39 -9.68 8.26 -21.99
C ILE A 39 -8.95 8.36 -23.34
N GLN A 40 -8.81 7.26 -24.07
CA GLN A 40 -8.17 7.23 -25.39
C GLN A 40 -9.00 7.99 -26.42
N ALA A 41 -10.31 7.74 -26.48
CA ALA A 41 -11.22 8.40 -27.41
C ALA A 41 -11.23 9.94 -27.27
N GLN A 42 -11.01 10.45 -26.05
CA GLN A 42 -11.00 11.90 -25.81
C GLN A 42 -9.59 12.50 -25.87
N ALA A 43 -8.57 11.80 -25.35
CA ALA A 43 -7.22 12.36 -25.24
C ALA A 43 -6.47 12.30 -26.58
N VAL A 44 -6.59 11.21 -27.36
CA VAL A 44 -5.81 11.02 -28.59
C VAL A 44 -6.11 12.14 -29.61
N PRO A 45 -7.35 12.47 -29.96
CA PRO A 45 -7.62 13.54 -30.92
C PRO A 45 -7.19 14.93 -30.42
N ALA A 46 -7.38 15.20 -29.10
CA ALA A 46 -6.94 16.45 -28.50
C ALA A 46 -5.42 16.64 -28.57
N LEU A 47 -4.66 15.58 -28.27
CA LEU A 47 -3.19 15.60 -28.35
C LEU A 47 -2.69 15.66 -29.80
N LEU A 48 -3.30 14.94 -30.74
CA LEU A 48 -2.94 15.01 -32.15
C LEU A 48 -3.18 16.41 -32.73
N SER A 49 -4.16 17.17 -32.20
CA SER A 49 -4.39 18.57 -32.58
C SER A 49 -3.44 19.57 -31.93
N GLY A 50 -2.42 19.11 -31.18
CA GLY A 50 -1.43 19.96 -30.53
C GLY A 50 -1.90 20.62 -29.22
N ARG A 51 -3.04 20.20 -28.65
CA ARG A 51 -3.57 20.74 -27.40
C ARG A 51 -2.93 20.10 -26.17
N ASP A 52 -2.68 20.90 -25.16
CA ASP A 52 -2.35 20.38 -23.83
C ASP A 52 -3.59 19.72 -23.22
N ILE A 53 -3.38 18.69 -22.40
CA ILE A 53 -4.47 18.01 -21.71
C ILE A 53 -4.20 17.82 -20.22
N VAL A 54 -5.28 17.78 -19.46
CA VAL A 54 -5.32 17.25 -18.10
C VAL A 54 -6.30 16.07 -18.10
N GLY A 55 -5.75 14.86 -18.03
CA GLY A 55 -6.52 13.62 -18.01
C GLY A 55 -6.68 13.08 -16.58
N VAL A 56 -7.90 13.15 -16.04
CA VAL A 56 -8.22 12.54 -14.74
C VAL A 56 -8.80 11.16 -15.00
N ALA A 57 -7.96 10.13 -14.82
CA ALA A 57 -8.33 8.74 -15.05
C ALA A 57 -7.51 7.78 -14.18
N GLN A 58 -8.12 6.68 -13.75
CA GLN A 58 -7.46 5.68 -12.89
C GLN A 58 -6.41 4.84 -13.66
N THR A 59 -5.57 4.09 -12.92
CA THR A 59 -4.69 3.07 -13.51
C THR A 59 -5.51 1.97 -14.19
N GLY A 60 -5.00 1.42 -15.28
CA GLY A 60 -5.70 0.38 -16.05
C GLY A 60 -6.75 0.88 -17.04
N THR A 61 -6.95 2.19 -17.20
CA THR A 61 -7.88 2.76 -18.17
C THR A 61 -7.30 2.93 -19.58
N GLY A 62 -6.04 2.52 -19.81
CA GLY A 62 -5.37 2.66 -21.11
C GLY A 62 -4.67 4.01 -21.31
N LYS A 63 -4.32 4.75 -20.25
CA LYS A 63 -3.62 6.04 -20.31
C LYS A 63 -2.34 5.99 -21.15
N THR A 64 -1.56 4.92 -21.05
CA THR A 64 -0.29 4.80 -21.78
C THR A 64 -0.47 4.90 -23.28
N ALA A 65 -1.50 4.25 -23.86
CA ALA A 65 -1.83 4.41 -25.28
C ALA A 65 -2.44 5.78 -25.56
N ALA A 66 -3.20 6.36 -24.62
CA ALA A 66 -3.82 7.68 -24.78
C ALA A 66 -2.79 8.80 -25.01
N PHE A 67 -1.60 8.73 -24.38
CA PHE A 67 -0.53 9.68 -24.64
C PHE A 67 0.57 9.13 -25.55
N GLY A 68 0.88 7.84 -25.48
CA GLY A 68 1.97 7.23 -26.24
C GLY A 68 1.78 7.26 -27.74
N LEU A 69 0.54 7.04 -28.21
CA LEU A 69 0.23 7.10 -29.64
C LEU A 69 0.38 8.52 -30.23
N PRO A 70 -0.21 9.59 -29.65
CA PRO A 70 0.04 10.96 -30.12
C PRO A 70 1.48 11.41 -29.95
N LEU A 71 2.16 11.01 -28.88
CA LEU A 71 3.58 11.26 -28.69
C LEU A 71 4.39 10.69 -29.86
N LEU A 72 4.18 9.43 -30.23
CA LEU A 72 4.85 8.78 -31.35
C LEU A 72 4.52 9.47 -32.69
N ALA A 73 3.30 9.92 -32.89
CA ALA A 73 2.89 10.67 -34.09
C ALA A 73 3.62 12.04 -34.21
N SER A 74 4.14 12.59 -33.10
CA SER A 74 4.86 13.88 -33.07
C SER A 74 6.37 13.77 -33.26
N ILE A 75 6.96 12.56 -33.24
CA ILE A 75 8.39 12.33 -33.32
C ILE A 75 8.89 12.48 -34.76
N ASP A 76 10.01 13.16 -34.90
CA ASP A 76 10.84 13.17 -36.10
C ASP A 76 11.89 12.06 -35.97
N TYR A 77 11.71 10.98 -36.73
CA TYR A 77 12.55 9.77 -36.62
C TYR A 77 13.97 9.96 -37.17
N ASP A 78 14.16 10.96 -38.03
CA ASP A 78 15.46 11.30 -38.61
C ASP A 78 16.32 12.17 -37.67
N LEU A 79 15.71 12.74 -36.63
CA LEU A 79 16.40 13.58 -35.66
C LEU A 79 16.87 12.74 -34.43
N PRO A 80 18.19 12.46 -34.30
CA PRO A 80 18.73 11.67 -33.19
C PRO A 80 18.87 12.50 -31.90
N ALA A 81 17.79 13.12 -31.44
CA ALA A 81 17.73 13.94 -30.25
C ALA A 81 16.50 13.61 -29.43
N VAL A 82 16.53 13.92 -28.13
CA VAL A 82 15.38 13.72 -27.26
C VAL A 82 14.29 14.72 -27.61
N GLN A 83 13.15 14.22 -28.05
CA GLN A 83 11.99 15.00 -28.50
C GLN A 83 10.80 14.84 -27.58
N ALA A 84 10.75 13.75 -26.81
CA ALA A 84 9.71 13.53 -25.83
C ALA A 84 10.28 13.03 -24.50
N VAL A 85 9.69 13.52 -23.39
CA VAL A 85 10.02 13.08 -22.04
C VAL A 85 8.73 12.70 -21.31
N VAL A 86 8.71 11.50 -20.74
CA VAL A 86 7.62 10.99 -19.90
C VAL A 86 8.14 10.84 -18.47
N LEU A 87 7.53 11.54 -17.54
CA LEU A 87 7.84 11.41 -16.12
C LEU A 87 6.86 10.44 -15.45
N THR A 88 7.40 9.52 -14.66
CA THR A 88 6.65 8.50 -13.92
C THR A 88 7.15 8.43 -12.46
N PRO A 89 6.29 8.09 -11.48
CA PRO A 89 6.69 8.07 -10.06
C PRO A 89 7.69 6.97 -9.71
N THR A 90 7.69 5.85 -10.44
CA THR A 90 8.50 4.68 -10.11
C THR A 90 9.28 4.16 -11.31
N ARG A 91 10.32 3.39 -11.03
CA ARG A 91 11.19 2.75 -12.03
C ARG A 91 10.42 1.71 -12.84
N GLU A 92 9.63 0.91 -12.14
CA GLU A 92 8.82 -0.15 -12.73
C GLU A 92 7.84 0.44 -13.74
N LEU A 93 7.18 1.54 -13.37
CA LEU A 93 6.28 2.23 -14.31
C LEU A 93 7.07 2.86 -15.47
N ALA A 94 8.28 3.39 -15.22
CA ALA A 94 9.12 3.91 -16.29
C ALA A 94 9.49 2.82 -17.32
N MET A 95 9.85 1.63 -16.87
CA MET A 95 10.12 0.48 -17.74
C MET A 95 8.87 0.05 -18.50
N GLN A 96 7.73 -0.13 -17.81
CA GLN A 96 6.46 -0.52 -18.42
C GLN A 96 5.99 0.45 -19.50
N VAL A 97 6.09 1.75 -19.22
CA VAL A 97 5.71 2.80 -20.18
C VAL A 97 6.69 2.82 -21.35
N ALA A 98 7.99 2.64 -21.12
CA ALA A 98 8.98 2.57 -22.19
C ALA A 98 8.73 1.35 -23.10
N ASP A 99 8.48 0.17 -22.52
CA ASP A 99 8.18 -1.05 -23.25
C ASP A 99 6.87 -0.93 -24.04
N ALA A 100 5.84 -0.32 -23.44
CA ALA A 100 4.58 -0.06 -24.14
C ALA A 100 4.76 0.90 -25.33
N ILE A 101 5.48 2.01 -25.15
CA ILE A 101 5.77 2.95 -26.24
C ILE A 101 6.58 2.25 -27.35
N GLN A 102 7.55 1.41 -26.98
CA GLN A 102 8.34 0.64 -27.93
C GLN A 102 7.45 -0.37 -28.71
N SER A 103 6.48 -1.02 -28.05
CA SER A 103 5.54 -1.94 -28.70
C SER A 103 4.60 -1.23 -29.67
N PHE A 104 4.16 -0.01 -29.36
CA PHE A 104 3.36 0.82 -30.29
C PHE A 104 4.14 1.26 -31.53
N ALA A 105 5.47 1.23 -31.46
CA ALA A 105 6.34 1.66 -32.53
C ALA A 105 6.85 0.53 -33.44
N THR A 106 6.23 -0.66 -33.40
CA THR A 106 6.68 -1.85 -34.15
C THR A 106 6.83 -1.58 -35.64
N HIS A 107 5.97 -0.74 -36.21
CA HIS A 107 6.02 -0.34 -37.65
C HIS A 107 6.72 1.01 -37.89
N LEU A 108 7.43 1.56 -36.88
CA LEU A 108 8.14 2.83 -36.96
C LEU A 108 9.66 2.57 -36.83
N PRO A 109 10.38 2.44 -37.97
CA PRO A 109 11.81 2.17 -37.89
C PRO A 109 12.60 3.35 -37.33
N GLY A 110 13.66 3.04 -36.58
CA GLY A 110 14.61 4.04 -36.06
C GLY A 110 14.24 4.65 -34.71
N LEU A 111 13.11 4.34 -34.11
CA LEU A 111 12.76 4.82 -32.79
C LEU A 111 13.66 4.19 -31.72
N ASN A 112 14.16 5.03 -30.84
CA ASN A 112 14.94 4.64 -29.66
C ASN A 112 14.28 5.21 -28.39
N VAL A 113 13.64 4.35 -27.62
CA VAL A 113 13.03 4.68 -26.31
C VAL A 113 13.98 4.28 -25.20
N LEU A 114 14.25 5.19 -24.29
CA LEU A 114 15.16 4.96 -23.18
C LEU A 114 14.45 5.13 -21.84
N ALA A 115 14.48 4.10 -21.00
CA ALA A 115 14.08 4.19 -19.60
C ALA A 115 15.24 4.75 -18.73
N VAL A 116 14.95 5.80 -17.95
CA VAL A 116 15.93 6.56 -17.13
C VAL A 116 15.44 6.63 -15.68
N TYR A 117 16.05 5.86 -14.78
CA TYR A 117 15.61 5.77 -13.40
C TYR A 117 16.77 5.57 -12.41
N GLY A 118 16.55 5.94 -11.16
CA GLY A 118 17.54 5.83 -10.09
C GLY A 118 17.79 4.37 -9.67
N GLY A 119 18.96 4.06 -9.06
CA GLY A 119 19.36 2.72 -8.60
C GLY A 119 19.85 1.78 -9.68
N SER A 120 19.80 2.21 -10.94
CA SER A 120 20.51 1.61 -12.06
C SER A 120 21.83 2.36 -12.31
N PRO A 121 22.87 1.70 -12.88
CA PRO A 121 24.12 2.37 -13.21
C PRO A 121 23.92 3.57 -14.14
N PHE A 122 24.61 4.68 -13.86
CA PHE A 122 24.46 5.93 -14.62
C PHE A 122 25.05 5.84 -16.03
N LEU A 123 26.23 5.24 -16.17
CA LEU A 123 26.99 5.21 -17.43
C LEU A 123 26.25 4.53 -18.60
N PRO A 124 25.55 3.40 -18.43
CA PRO A 124 24.74 2.81 -19.50
C PRO A 124 23.65 3.75 -20.01
N GLN A 125 22.95 4.47 -19.12
CA GLN A 125 21.93 5.44 -19.49
C GLN A 125 22.54 6.63 -20.24
N GLN A 126 23.67 7.16 -19.76
CA GLN A 126 24.41 8.21 -20.46
C GLN A 126 24.84 7.80 -21.87
N ARG A 127 25.37 6.57 -22.04
CA ARG A 127 25.77 6.05 -23.35
C ARG A 127 24.56 5.90 -24.29
N ALA A 128 23.40 5.48 -23.76
CA ALA A 128 22.19 5.36 -24.55
C ALA A 128 21.67 6.73 -24.99
N LEU A 129 21.68 7.75 -24.11
CA LEU A 129 21.36 9.14 -24.49
C LEU A 129 22.30 9.66 -25.57
N SER A 130 23.59 9.39 -25.48
CA SER A 130 24.60 9.82 -26.47
C SER A 130 24.42 9.15 -27.84
N ARG A 131 23.78 7.99 -27.91
CA ARG A 131 23.46 7.29 -29.17
C ARG A 131 22.23 7.85 -29.90
N GLY A 132 21.47 8.77 -29.27
CA GLY A 132 20.36 9.45 -29.92
C GLY A 132 18.99 8.83 -29.57
N ALA A 133 18.64 8.74 -28.29
CA ALA A 133 17.27 8.41 -27.89
C ALA A 133 16.31 9.56 -28.25
N GLN A 134 15.18 9.26 -28.90
CA GLN A 134 14.14 10.23 -29.22
C GLN A 134 13.13 10.37 -28.07
N VAL A 135 12.86 9.29 -27.34
CA VAL A 135 11.92 9.28 -26.22
C VAL A 135 12.64 8.85 -24.94
N VAL A 136 12.50 9.65 -23.90
CA VAL A 136 13.01 9.34 -22.56
C VAL A 136 11.82 9.14 -21.63
N VAL A 137 11.75 7.99 -20.97
CA VAL A 137 10.77 7.70 -19.93
C VAL A 137 11.51 7.58 -18.60
N GLY A 138 11.17 8.37 -17.59
CA GLY A 138 11.99 8.32 -16.40
C GLY A 138 11.35 8.82 -15.10
N THR A 139 12.04 8.52 -14.00
CA THR A 139 11.70 9.08 -12.68
C THR A 139 12.28 10.48 -12.53
N PRO A 140 11.55 11.44 -11.89
CA PRO A 140 11.94 12.85 -11.84
C PRO A 140 13.38 13.07 -11.38
N GLY A 141 13.79 12.52 -10.24
CA GLY A 141 15.14 12.74 -9.69
C GLY A 141 16.27 12.24 -10.60
N ARG A 142 16.12 11.13 -11.35
CA ARG A 142 17.16 10.64 -12.27
C ARG A 142 17.17 11.44 -13.57
N VAL A 143 16.02 11.87 -14.07
CA VAL A 143 15.95 12.78 -15.22
C VAL A 143 16.66 14.09 -14.87
N LEU A 144 16.43 14.64 -13.67
CA LEU A 144 17.10 15.83 -13.17
C LEU A 144 18.62 15.62 -13.03
N ASP A 145 19.09 14.47 -12.49
CA ASP A 145 20.52 14.13 -12.40
C ASP A 145 21.21 14.15 -13.79
N HIS A 146 20.51 13.66 -14.83
CA HIS A 146 21.01 13.73 -16.21
C HIS A 146 21.00 15.16 -16.77
N LEU A 147 20.01 15.98 -16.41
CA LEU A 147 19.94 17.40 -16.80
C LEU A 147 21.09 18.19 -16.15
N ASP A 148 21.29 18.05 -14.84
CA ASP A 148 22.34 18.73 -14.08
C ASP A 148 23.74 18.39 -14.61
N ARG A 149 23.95 17.15 -15.03
CA ARG A 149 25.19 16.68 -15.66
C ARG A 149 25.26 16.95 -17.15
N ARG A 150 24.29 17.61 -17.74
CA ARG A 150 24.21 17.94 -19.18
C ARG A 150 24.31 16.71 -20.10
N THR A 151 23.96 15.54 -19.62
CA THR A 151 23.92 14.30 -20.43
C THR A 151 22.57 14.09 -21.11
N LEU A 152 21.51 14.71 -20.60
CA LEU A 152 20.21 14.87 -21.23
C LEU A 152 20.07 16.34 -21.68
N LYS A 153 19.73 16.57 -22.94
CA LYS A 153 19.43 17.88 -23.51
C LYS A 153 17.94 17.98 -23.80
N MET A 154 17.33 19.10 -23.42
CA MET A 154 15.88 19.33 -23.58
C MET A 154 15.56 20.24 -24.77
N ASP A 155 16.56 20.73 -25.50
CA ASP A 155 16.40 21.78 -26.54
C ASP A 155 15.44 21.39 -27.66
N GLN A 156 15.32 20.07 -27.94
CA GLN A 156 14.46 19.52 -28.99
C GLN A 156 13.17 18.89 -28.44
N VAL A 157 12.95 18.99 -27.12
CA VAL A 157 11.74 18.41 -26.50
C VAL A 157 10.51 19.22 -26.88
N ARG A 158 9.58 18.56 -27.59
CA ARG A 158 8.30 19.11 -28.05
C ARG A 158 7.10 18.46 -27.36
N PHE A 159 7.29 17.35 -26.65
CA PHE A 159 6.23 16.64 -25.95
C PHE A 159 6.66 16.23 -24.54
N LEU A 160 5.88 16.62 -23.53
CA LEU A 160 6.09 16.23 -22.14
C LEU A 160 4.87 15.52 -21.58
N VAL A 161 5.09 14.43 -20.87
CA VAL A 161 4.02 13.69 -20.19
C VAL A 161 4.34 13.57 -18.71
N LEU A 162 3.34 13.82 -17.87
CA LEU A 162 3.33 13.47 -16.46
C LEU A 162 2.33 12.34 -16.27
N ASP A 163 2.80 11.12 -16.01
CA ASP A 163 1.92 9.99 -15.70
C ASP A 163 1.93 9.71 -14.21
N GLU A 164 0.74 9.46 -13.64
CA GLU A 164 0.51 9.36 -12.19
C GLU A 164 1.06 10.58 -11.43
N ALA A 165 0.72 11.79 -11.90
CA ALA A 165 1.24 13.04 -11.35
C ALA A 165 0.95 13.22 -9.86
N ASP A 166 -0.25 12.86 -9.39
CA ASP A 166 -0.60 12.89 -7.97
C ASP A 166 0.30 11.98 -7.12
N GLU A 167 0.76 10.88 -7.69
CA GLU A 167 1.66 9.96 -7.02
C GLU A 167 3.09 10.52 -6.94
N MET A 168 3.58 11.16 -8.00
CA MET A 168 4.87 11.85 -7.97
C MET A 168 4.92 12.92 -6.88
N LEU A 169 3.85 13.72 -6.73
CA LEU A 169 3.77 14.75 -5.69
C LEU A 169 3.69 14.14 -4.29
N ARG A 170 2.94 13.04 -4.11
CA ARG A 170 2.86 12.30 -2.84
C ARG A 170 4.21 11.72 -2.41
N MET A 171 5.06 11.36 -3.38
CA MET A 171 6.43 10.89 -3.14
C MET A 171 7.43 12.01 -2.87
N GLY A 172 7.02 13.27 -2.93
CA GLY A 172 7.86 14.43 -2.67
C GLY A 172 8.62 14.96 -3.90
N PHE A 173 8.31 14.51 -5.11
CA PHE A 173 8.97 14.94 -6.35
C PHE A 173 8.43 16.26 -6.92
N ALA A 174 7.64 17.04 -6.15
CA ALA A 174 7.04 18.27 -6.64
C ALA A 174 8.07 19.25 -7.24
N GLU A 175 9.17 19.50 -6.52
CA GLU A 175 10.24 20.39 -6.96
C GLU A 175 11.02 19.83 -8.16
N ASP A 176 11.26 18.52 -8.18
CA ASP A 176 11.97 17.87 -9.28
C ASP A 176 11.14 17.92 -10.57
N VAL A 177 9.83 17.67 -10.49
CA VAL A 177 8.88 17.79 -11.61
C VAL A 177 8.88 19.22 -12.14
N ASP A 178 8.78 20.22 -11.27
CA ASP A 178 8.78 21.64 -11.65
C ASP A 178 10.08 22.04 -12.38
N LYS A 179 11.25 21.58 -11.88
CA LYS A 179 12.54 21.82 -12.52
C LYS A 179 12.64 21.19 -13.91
N VAL A 180 12.19 19.94 -14.07
CA VAL A 180 12.20 19.26 -15.37
C VAL A 180 11.28 19.97 -16.36
N LEU A 181 10.05 20.32 -15.95
CA LEU A 181 9.11 21.07 -16.77
C LEU A 181 9.68 22.44 -17.18
N SER A 182 10.37 23.13 -16.27
CA SER A 182 10.98 24.44 -16.54
C SER A 182 12.21 24.38 -17.45
N ALA A 183 12.89 23.23 -17.52
CA ALA A 183 14.06 23.04 -18.38
C ALA A 183 13.72 22.82 -19.86
N ALA A 184 12.48 22.49 -20.18
CA ALA A 184 12.03 22.25 -21.55
C ALA A 184 11.63 23.57 -22.27
N PRO A 185 11.64 23.61 -23.63
CA PRO A 185 11.17 24.75 -24.40
C PRO A 185 9.75 25.18 -24.02
N ARG A 186 9.43 26.47 -24.18
CA ARG A 186 8.09 26.99 -23.85
C ARG A 186 7.01 26.51 -24.83
N GLU A 187 7.40 26.26 -26.08
CA GLU A 187 6.50 25.82 -27.16
C GLU A 187 6.29 24.29 -27.20
N ARG A 188 6.43 23.64 -26.04
CA ARG A 188 6.14 22.21 -25.91
C ARG A 188 4.69 21.95 -25.67
N GLN A 189 4.22 20.79 -26.05
CA GLN A 189 2.94 20.23 -25.65
C GLN A 189 3.07 19.45 -24.34
N VAL A 190 2.09 19.57 -23.43
CA VAL A 190 2.10 18.88 -22.14
C VAL A 190 0.85 18.05 -21.95
N ALA A 191 1.02 16.78 -21.60
CA ALA A 191 -0.06 15.88 -21.21
C ALA A 191 0.11 15.48 -19.74
N LEU A 192 -0.83 15.88 -18.89
CA LEU A 192 -0.82 15.56 -17.47
C LEU A 192 -1.91 14.52 -17.18
N PHE A 193 -1.49 13.34 -16.72
CA PHE A 193 -2.40 12.28 -16.27
C PHE A 193 -2.29 12.06 -14.77
N SER A 194 -3.43 11.97 -14.12
CA SER A 194 -3.54 11.78 -12.67
C SER A 194 -4.80 10.99 -12.33
N ALA A 195 -4.77 10.23 -11.24
CA ALA A 195 -5.97 9.58 -10.74
C ALA A 195 -6.85 10.55 -9.92
N THR A 196 -6.24 11.58 -9.33
CA THR A 196 -6.88 12.60 -8.49
C THR A 196 -6.41 14.00 -8.86
N MET A 197 -7.20 15.02 -8.49
CA MET A 197 -6.88 16.43 -8.82
C MET A 197 -6.77 17.29 -7.56
N PRO A 198 -5.79 17.02 -6.68
CA PRO A 198 -5.54 17.84 -5.50
C PRO A 198 -5.04 19.25 -5.88
N PRO A 199 -5.10 20.23 -4.97
CA PRO A 199 -4.68 21.61 -5.24
C PRO A 199 -3.25 21.73 -5.78
N GLN A 200 -2.35 20.84 -5.40
CA GLN A 200 -0.98 20.83 -5.88
C GLN A 200 -0.89 20.49 -7.36
N ILE A 201 -1.65 19.49 -7.85
CA ILE A 201 -1.71 19.13 -9.29
C ILE A 201 -2.34 20.28 -10.09
N ARG A 202 -3.40 20.92 -9.59
CA ARG A 202 -3.97 22.10 -10.26
C ARG A 202 -2.93 23.18 -10.44
N ARG A 203 -2.12 23.46 -9.44
CA ARG A 203 -1.03 24.45 -9.51
C ARG A 203 -0.01 24.09 -10.58
N VAL A 204 0.42 22.84 -10.67
CA VAL A 204 1.32 22.38 -11.74
C VAL A 204 0.68 22.58 -13.12
N ALA A 205 -0.60 22.22 -13.28
CA ALA A 205 -1.32 22.43 -14.53
C ALA A 205 -1.42 23.91 -14.89
N GLU A 206 -1.76 24.79 -13.95
CA GLU A 206 -1.86 26.25 -14.17
C GLU A 206 -0.52 26.88 -14.55
N GLN A 207 0.60 26.39 -14.00
CA GLN A 207 1.93 26.96 -14.25
C GLN A 207 2.54 26.50 -15.57
N HIS A 208 2.32 25.26 -15.97
CA HIS A 208 3.08 24.64 -17.06
C HIS A 208 2.27 24.27 -18.30
N LEU A 209 0.92 24.25 -18.23
CA LEU A 209 0.08 23.91 -19.35
C LEU A 209 -0.57 25.16 -19.97
N ASN A 210 -0.77 25.14 -21.28
CA ASN A 210 -1.39 26.23 -22.03
C ASN A 210 -2.84 25.88 -22.42
N ARG A 211 -3.82 26.43 -21.67
CA ARG A 211 -5.27 26.21 -21.90
C ARG A 211 -5.59 24.74 -22.14
N PRO A 212 -5.27 23.85 -21.19
CA PRO A 212 -5.44 22.42 -21.40
C PRO A 212 -6.89 22.03 -21.60
N VAL A 213 -7.13 20.96 -22.35
CA VAL A 213 -8.41 20.28 -22.37
C VAL A 213 -8.50 19.42 -21.12
N GLU A 214 -9.49 19.67 -20.28
CA GLU A 214 -9.74 18.84 -19.11
C GLU A 214 -10.61 17.64 -19.48
N ILE A 215 -10.07 16.45 -19.35
CA ILE A 215 -10.74 15.19 -19.62
C ILE A 215 -10.90 14.46 -18.28
N THR A 216 -12.14 14.26 -17.88
CA THR A 216 -12.43 13.50 -16.67
C THR A 216 -13.21 12.25 -17.05
N VAL A 217 -12.54 11.11 -17.02
CA VAL A 217 -13.22 9.84 -17.15
C VAL A 217 -13.70 9.43 -15.78
N SER A 218 -15.00 9.62 -15.57
CA SER A 218 -15.67 9.13 -14.36
C SER A 218 -15.48 7.62 -14.28
N ARG A 219 -15.32 7.11 -13.07
CA ARG A 219 -15.21 5.67 -12.81
C ARG A 219 -16.22 4.90 -13.66
N GLN A 220 -15.75 4.23 -14.69
CA GLN A 220 -16.47 3.03 -15.09
C GLN A 220 -16.36 2.09 -13.89
N ALA A 221 -17.50 1.64 -13.38
CA ALA A 221 -17.61 0.73 -12.25
C ALA A 221 -16.83 -0.60 -12.43
N SER A 222 -16.25 -0.82 -13.64
CA SER A 222 -15.72 -2.09 -14.10
C SER A 222 -14.49 -2.62 -13.34
N THR A 223 -13.54 -1.76 -12.91
CA THR A 223 -12.36 -2.26 -12.19
C THR A 223 -12.61 -2.51 -10.70
N VAL A 224 -13.61 -1.85 -10.13
CA VAL A 224 -13.99 -2.07 -8.73
C VAL A 224 -15.03 -3.20 -8.63
N THR A 225 -15.81 -3.43 -9.70
CA THR A 225 -16.83 -4.50 -9.78
C THR A 225 -16.22 -5.89 -10.01
N SER A 226 -15.04 -5.99 -10.61
CA SER A 226 -14.33 -7.27 -10.78
C SER A 226 -13.59 -7.74 -9.53
N VAL A 227 -13.52 -6.91 -8.48
CA VAL A 227 -12.84 -7.25 -7.22
C VAL A 227 -13.89 -7.40 -6.11
N ARG A 228 -14.04 -8.61 -5.58
CA ARG A 228 -14.83 -8.86 -4.38
C ARG A 228 -14.14 -8.20 -3.18
N GLN A 229 -14.81 -7.27 -2.51
CA GLN A 229 -14.24 -6.49 -1.42
C GLN A 229 -14.84 -6.93 -0.09
N THR A 230 -13.98 -7.41 0.79
CA THR A 230 -14.37 -7.95 2.09
C THR A 230 -13.56 -7.33 3.22
N TYR A 231 -14.05 -7.42 4.44
CA TYR A 231 -13.29 -7.07 5.63
C TYR A 231 -13.52 -8.07 6.75
N ALA A 232 -12.51 -8.24 7.60
CA ALA A 232 -12.62 -8.99 8.85
C ALA A 232 -12.21 -8.10 10.04
N VAL A 233 -12.93 -8.22 11.15
CA VAL A 233 -12.57 -7.47 12.37
C VAL A 233 -11.52 -8.27 13.14
N VAL A 234 -10.29 -7.77 13.15
CA VAL A 234 -9.14 -8.49 13.74
C VAL A 234 -8.36 -7.55 14.67
N PRO A 235 -8.22 -7.89 15.97
CA PRO A 235 -7.34 -7.12 16.86
C PRO A 235 -5.90 -7.15 16.38
N HIS A 236 -5.18 -6.03 16.56
CA HIS A 236 -3.85 -5.82 15.95
C HIS A 236 -2.86 -6.97 16.22
N ARG A 237 -2.79 -7.45 17.47
CA ARG A 237 -1.87 -8.52 17.89
C ARG A 237 -2.13 -9.88 17.21
N HIS A 238 -3.34 -10.08 16.66
CA HIS A 238 -3.77 -11.33 16.08
C HIS A 238 -3.77 -11.33 14.53
N LYS A 239 -3.48 -10.19 13.91
CA LYS A 239 -3.53 -10.05 12.44
C LYS A 239 -2.62 -11.05 11.70
N THR A 240 -1.43 -11.34 12.23
CA THR A 240 -0.50 -12.30 11.58
C THR A 240 -1.03 -13.73 11.62
N GLY A 241 -1.62 -14.16 12.73
CA GLY A 241 -2.26 -15.47 12.83
C GLY A 241 -3.49 -15.58 11.92
N ALA A 242 -4.33 -14.54 11.90
CA ALA A 242 -5.48 -14.46 11.00
C ALA A 242 -5.06 -14.51 9.53
N LEU A 243 -4.00 -13.78 9.16
CA LEU A 243 -3.45 -13.79 7.79
C LEU A 243 -3.00 -15.19 7.38
N ALA A 244 -2.28 -15.91 8.23
CA ALA A 244 -1.83 -17.26 7.94
C ALA A 244 -3.01 -18.23 7.69
N ARG A 245 -4.11 -18.09 8.45
CA ARG A 245 -5.33 -18.91 8.23
C ARG A 245 -6.03 -18.55 6.92
N VAL A 246 -6.15 -17.26 6.59
CA VAL A 246 -6.73 -16.81 5.31
C VAL A 246 -5.93 -17.34 4.13
N LEU A 247 -4.61 -17.19 4.16
CA LEU A 247 -3.74 -17.68 3.09
C LEU A 247 -3.77 -19.20 2.95
N ALA A 248 -4.00 -19.94 4.05
CA ALA A 248 -4.06 -21.41 4.02
C ALA A 248 -5.29 -21.96 3.32
N VAL A 249 -6.38 -21.19 3.21
CA VAL A 249 -7.62 -21.58 2.53
C VAL A 249 -7.87 -20.81 1.24
N SER A 250 -6.98 -19.89 0.87
CA SER A 250 -7.12 -19.11 -0.34
C SER A 250 -6.86 -19.96 -1.59
N GLU A 251 -7.73 -19.85 -2.58
CA GLU A 251 -7.57 -20.46 -3.90
C GLU A 251 -6.79 -19.56 -4.88
N ALA A 252 -6.37 -18.38 -4.43
CA ALA A 252 -5.63 -17.44 -5.26
C ALA A 252 -4.24 -17.98 -5.61
N ASP A 253 -3.85 -17.89 -6.87
CA ASP A 253 -2.51 -18.30 -7.35
C ASP A 253 -1.38 -17.52 -6.65
N ALA A 254 -1.63 -16.24 -6.36
CA ALA A 254 -0.73 -15.40 -5.58
C ALA A 254 -1.48 -14.35 -4.78
N ALA A 255 -0.87 -13.92 -3.66
CA ALA A 255 -1.38 -12.86 -2.81
C ALA A 255 -0.37 -11.73 -2.62
N ILE A 256 -0.88 -10.50 -2.52
CA ILE A 256 -0.10 -9.36 -2.04
C ILE A 256 -0.69 -8.84 -0.71
N VAL A 257 0.18 -8.64 0.28
CA VAL A 257 -0.18 -8.20 1.63
C VAL A 257 0.38 -6.82 1.87
N PHE A 258 -0.50 -5.83 2.02
CA PHE A 258 -0.11 -4.46 2.27
C PHE A 258 0.01 -4.15 3.76
N VAL A 259 1.19 -3.71 4.16
CA VAL A 259 1.50 -3.27 5.52
C VAL A 259 1.92 -1.81 5.53
N ARG A 260 1.82 -1.16 6.70
CA ARG A 260 2.07 0.29 6.82
C ARG A 260 3.53 0.67 6.85
N THR A 261 4.39 -0.15 7.46
CA THR A 261 5.79 0.20 7.71
C THR A 261 6.75 -0.86 7.18
N ARG A 262 8.01 -0.47 6.97
CA ARG A 262 9.08 -1.38 6.55
C ARG A 262 9.31 -2.51 7.55
N GLY A 263 9.37 -2.16 8.84
CA GLY A 263 9.53 -3.16 9.91
C GLY A 263 8.37 -4.15 9.97
N ALA A 264 7.11 -3.68 9.73
CA ALA A 264 5.97 -4.58 9.65
C ALA A 264 6.04 -5.51 8.42
N ALA A 265 6.63 -5.07 7.29
CA ALA A 265 6.81 -5.93 6.13
C ALA A 265 7.78 -7.09 6.44
N GLU A 266 8.87 -6.79 7.11
CA GLU A 266 9.85 -7.78 7.56
C GLU A 266 9.25 -8.73 8.61
N GLU A 267 8.60 -8.20 9.65
CA GLU A 267 7.98 -8.97 10.72
C GLU A 267 6.92 -9.94 10.19
N VAL A 268 5.97 -9.44 9.39
CA VAL A 268 4.89 -10.25 8.84
C VAL A 268 5.45 -11.25 7.83
N GLY A 269 6.36 -10.83 6.94
CA GLY A 269 6.98 -11.71 5.96
C GLY A 269 7.74 -12.87 6.61
N SER A 270 8.58 -12.58 7.59
CA SER A 270 9.34 -13.60 8.34
C SER A 270 8.41 -14.56 9.09
N ALA A 271 7.37 -14.04 9.74
CA ALA A 271 6.40 -14.85 10.45
C ALA A 271 5.57 -15.79 9.52
N LEU A 272 5.35 -15.41 8.25
CA LEU A 272 4.73 -16.29 7.26
C LEU A 272 5.70 -17.38 6.80
N ILE A 273 6.97 -17.04 6.56
CA ILE A 273 8.02 -18.01 6.18
C ILE A 273 8.21 -19.05 7.28
N GLU A 274 8.28 -18.64 8.55
CA GLU A 274 8.39 -19.55 9.71
C GLU A 274 7.21 -20.53 9.79
N ARG A 275 6.04 -20.17 9.27
CA ARG A 275 4.85 -21.03 9.17
C ARG A 275 4.82 -21.88 7.89
N GLY A 276 5.90 -21.90 7.12
CA GLY A 276 6.02 -22.68 5.89
C GLY A 276 5.28 -22.11 4.69
N ILE A 277 4.85 -20.86 4.74
CA ILE A 277 4.21 -20.19 3.61
C ILE A 277 5.31 -19.66 2.67
N SER A 278 5.17 -19.92 1.35
CA SER A 278 6.06 -19.41 0.31
C SER A 278 5.91 -17.90 0.19
N ALA A 279 6.55 -17.15 1.08
CA ALA A 279 6.44 -15.72 1.19
C ALA A 279 7.77 -15.00 1.02
N ALA A 280 7.72 -13.74 0.59
CA ALA A 280 8.82 -12.79 0.65
C ALA A 280 8.29 -11.41 1.05
N TYR A 281 9.19 -10.54 1.51
CA TYR A 281 8.82 -9.15 1.78
C TYR A 281 9.68 -8.18 0.98
N ILE A 282 9.07 -7.05 0.60
CA ILE A 282 9.74 -5.95 -0.09
C ILE A 282 9.48 -4.65 0.68
N SER A 283 10.57 -3.95 1.00
CA SER A 283 10.53 -2.60 1.56
C SER A 283 11.45 -1.66 0.78
N GLY A 284 11.44 -0.39 1.12
CA GLY A 284 12.31 0.60 0.46
C GLY A 284 13.81 0.37 0.66
N ASP A 285 14.21 -0.48 1.60
CA ASP A 285 15.62 -0.76 1.90
C ASP A 285 16.16 -1.98 1.12
N VAL A 286 15.28 -2.75 0.46
CA VAL A 286 15.68 -3.90 -0.36
C VAL A 286 16.38 -3.40 -1.63
N ALA A 287 17.58 -3.93 -1.90
CA ALA A 287 18.32 -3.59 -3.12
C ALA A 287 17.48 -3.89 -4.37
N GLN A 288 17.60 -3.03 -5.39
CA GLN A 288 16.76 -3.13 -6.59
C GLN A 288 16.88 -4.48 -7.30
N THR A 289 18.10 -5.00 -7.41
CA THR A 289 18.33 -6.31 -8.04
C THR A 289 17.66 -7.47 -7.29
N GLU A 290 17.54 -7.36 -5.97
CA GLU A 290 16.86 -8.37 -5.17
C GLU A 290 15.34 -8.22 -5.28
N ARG A 291 14.85 -6.98 -5.32
CA ARG A 291 13.44 -6.69 -5.57
C ARG A 291 12.96 -7.26 -6.91
N GLU A 292 13.74 -7.08 -7.98
CA GLU A 292 13.44 -7.64 -9.31
C GLU A 292 13.36 -9.18 -9.26
N LYS A 293 14.30 -9.85 -8.60
CA LYS A 293 14.26 -11.31 -8.42
C LYS A 293 13.01 -11.77 -7.64
N ILE A 294 12.62 -11.04 -6.60
CA ILE A 294 11.41 -11.37 -5.82
C ILE A 294 10.17 -11.24 -6.70
N VAL A 295 10.08 -10.17 -7.49
CA VAL A 295 8.95 -9.97 -8.43
C VAL A 295 8.92 -11.05 -9.49
N ASP A 296 10.06 -11.44 -10.05
CA ASP A 296 10.15 -12.51 -11.05
C ASP A 296 9.77 -13.89 -10.46
N ARG A 297 10.16 -14.15 -9.21
CA ARG A 297 9.70 -15.34 -8.49
C ARG A 297 8.19 -15.34 -8.28
N LEU A 298 7.60 -14.16 -7.96
CA LEU A 298 6.15 -14.02 -7.84
C LEU A 298 5.45 -14.24 -9.19
N ARG A 299 6.00 -13.74 -10.30
CA ARG A 299 5.46 -13.95 -11.65
C ARG A 299 5.53 -15.42 -12.08
N SER A 300 6.64 -16.07 -11.84
CA SER A 300 6.88 -17.47 -12.24
C SER A 300 6.17 -18.51 -11.38
N GLY A 301 5.58 -18.13 -10.24
CA GLY A 301 4.98 -19.08 -9.30
C GLY A 301 5.97 -19.75 -8.36
N ALA A 302 7.21 -19.28 -8.31
CA ALA A 302 8.19 -19.72 -7.31
C ALA A 302 8.01 -19.02 -5.95
N LEU A 303 7.08 -18.09 -5.87
CA LEU A 303 6.66 -17.35 -4.68
C LEU A 303 5.15 -17.13 -4.75
N ASP A 304 4.43 -17.34 -3.64
CA ASP A 304 2.97 -17.24 -3.60
C ASP A 304 2.50 -15.98 -2.88
N VAL A 305 3.26 -15.48 -1.91
CA VAL A 305 2.86 -14.33 -1.10
C VAL A 305 3.94 -13.25 -1.09
N LEU A 306 3.54 -12.03 -1.42
CA LEU A 306 4.39 -10.86 -1.31
C LEU A 306 3.88 -9.92 -0.22
N VAL A 307 4.68 -9.65 0.81
CA VAL A 307 4.40 -8.64 1.82
C VAL A 307 5.10 -7.35 1.46
N ALA A 308 4.36 -6.24 1.32
CA ALA A 308 4.94 -4.99 0.83
C ALA A 308 4.32 -3.75 1.48
N THR A 309 5.10 -2.67 1.52
CA THR A 309 4.57 -1.33 1.77
C THR A 309 4.02 -0.72 0.47
N ASP A 310 3.16 0.31 0.58
CA ASP A 310 2.61 0.98 -0.60
C ASP A 310 3.69 1.41 -1.60
N VAL A 311 4.76 2.03 -1.10
CA VAL A 311 5.90 2.49 -1.93
C VAL A 311 6.58 1.32 -2.64
N ALA A 312 6.77 0.20 -1.95
CA ALA A 312 7.44 -0.95 -2.50
C ALA A 312 6.57 -1.77 -3.47
N ALA A 313 5.26 -1.72 -3.35
CA ALA A 313 4.32 -2.41 -4.23
C ALA A 313 3.91 -1.60 -5.47
N ARG A 314 4.34 -0.34 -5.58
CA ARG A 314 4.04 0.50 -6.74
C ARG A 314 4.69 -0.03 -8.01
N GLY A 315 3.97 0.08 -9.12
CA GLY A 315 4.45 -0.42 -10.40
C GLY A 315 4.49 -1.94 -10.53
N LEU A 316 4.12 -2.69 -9.49
CA LEU A 316 3.99 -4.15 -9.60
C LEU A 316 2.84 -4.49 -10.56
N ASP A 317 3.21 -5.16 -11.63
CA ASP A 317 2.30 -5.72 -12.62
C ASP A 317 2.53 -7.23 -12.70
N VAL A 318 1.67 -7.95 -11.97
CA VAL A 318 1.73 -9.41 -11.85
C VAL A 318 0.32 -9.95 -11.96
N ASP A 319 -0.02 -10.51 -13.12
CA ASP A 319 -1.39 -10.91 -13.46
C ASP A 319 -1.94 -12.06 -12.60
N ARG A 320 -1.06 -12.86 -11.99
CA ARG A 320 -1.48 -13.99 -11.17
C ARG A 320 -1.95 -13.61 -9.75
N ILE A 321 -1.87 -12.33 -9.35
CA ILE A 321 -2.35 -11.90 -8.05
C ILE A 321 -3.88 -11.98 -8.01
N GLY A 322 -4.41 -13.00 -7.33
CA GLY A 322 -5.85 -13.20 -7.10
C GLY A 322 -6.35 -12.55 -5.81
N LEU A 323 -5.47 -12.43 -4.80
CA LEU A 323 -5.83 -11.91 -3.48
C LEU A 323 -4.98 -10.69 -3.09
N VAL A 324 -5.65 -9.63 -2.68
CA VAL A 324 -5.04 -8.46 -2.03
C VAL A 324 -5.46 -8.40 -0.56
N VAL A 325 -4.51 -8.43 0.36
CA VAL A 325 -4.80 -8.27 1.79
C VAL A 325 -4.31 -6.91 2.28
N ASN A 326 -5.22 -6.06 2.73
CA ASN A 326 -4.87 -4.86 3.49
C ASN A 326 -4.69 -5.26 4.97
N PHE A 327 -3.49 -5.71 5.33
CA PHE A 327 -3.13 -6.02 6.72
C PHE A 327 -3.30 -4.79 7.61
N ASP A 328 -2.93 -3.62 7.07
CA ASP A 328 -3.23 -2.31 7.64
C ASP A 328 -4.15 -1.53 6.70
N VAL A 329 -5.31 -1.10 7.20
CA VAL A 329 -6.23 -0.23 6.47
C VAL A 329 -5.54 1.09 6.14
N PRO A 330 -5.48 1.51 4.87
CA PRO A 330 -4.86 2.78 4.50
C PRO A 330 -5.64 3.96 5.08
N ARG A 331 -4.96 5.10 5.25
CA ARG A 331 -5.60 6.33 5.77
C ARG A 331 -6.44 7.01 4.69
N GLU A 332 -6.00 6.94 3.45
CA GLU A 332 -6.60 7.59 2.29
C GLU A 332 -7.33 6.53 1.43
N PRO A 333 -8.60 6.74 1.08
CA PRO A 333 -9.35 5.81 0.25
C PRO A 333 -8.75 5.59 -1.14
N GLU A 334 -8.05 6.58 -1.67
CA GLU A 334 -7.36 6.49 -2.96
C GLU A 334 -6.26 5.42 -2.93
N ILE A 335 -5.51 5.34 -1.81
CA ILE A 335 -4.50 4.29 -1.61
C ILE A 335 -5.16 2.91 -1.59
N TYR A 336 -6.34 2.79 -0.96
CA TYR A 336 -7.11 1.55 -0.98
C TYR A 336 -7.41 1.10 -2.41
N VAL A 337 -7.91 2.00 -3.24
CA VAL A 337 -8.23 1.70 -4.65
C VAL A 337 -6.98 1.27 -5.42
N HIS A 338 -5.84 1.94 -5.21
CA HIS A 338 -4.55 1.58 -5.84
C HIS A 338 -4.03 0.21 -5.38
N ARG A 339 -4.30 -0.19 -4.13
CA ARG A 339 -3.94 -1.51 -3.61
C ARG A 339 -4.81 -2.60 -4.22
N ILE A 340 -6.13 -2.47 -4.19
CA ILE A 340 -7.04 -3.48 -4.74
C ILE A 340 -6.91 -3.61 -6.26
N GLY A 341 -6.50 -2.56 -6.96
CA GLY A 341 -6.17 -2.60 -8.38
C GLY A 341 -4.89 -3.41 -8.72
N ARG A 342 -4.28 -4.11 -7.74
CA ARG A 342 -3.23 -5.12 -8.02
C ARG A 342 -3.82 -6.46 -8.39
N THR A 343 -5.12 -6.70 -8.15
CA THR A 343 -5.89 -7.86 -8.60
C THR A 343 -7.04 -7.42 -9.52
N GLY A 344 -7.80 -8.36 -10.05
CA GLY A 344 -8.93 -8.09 -10.96
C GLY A 344 -8.51 -7.49 -12.30
N ARG A 345 -7.32 -7.81 -12.80
CA ARG A 345 -6.75 -7.29 -14.05
C ARG A 345 -7.08 -8.19 -15.23
N ALA A 346 -7.06 -7.61 -16.43
CA ALA A 346 -7.26 -8.33 -17.69
C ALA A 346 -8.55 -9.16 -17.73
N GLY A 347 -9.64 -8.67 -17.11
CA GLY A 347 -10.94 -9.36 -17.08
C GLY A 347 -11.03 -10.54 -16.11
N ARG A 348 -10.04 -10.76 -15.25
CA ARG A 348 -10.09 -11.77 -14.19
C ARG A 348 -10.84 -11.25 -12.98
N GLU A 349 -11.43 -12.16 -12.22
CA GLU A 349 -11.96 -11.85 -10.89
C GLU A 349 -10.82 -11.76 -9.87
N GLY A 350 -10.97 -10.90 -8.87
CA GLY A 350 -10.02 -10.73 -7.79
C GLY A 350 -10.71 -10.60 -6.44
N GLU A 351 -9.96 -10.83 -5.38
CA GLU A 351 -10.44 -10.65 -4.01
C GLU A 351 -9.58 -9.65 -3.25
N ALA A 352 -10.22 -8.77 -2.46
CA ALA A 352 -9.57 -7.83 -1.57
C ALA A 352 -10.13 -7.97 -0.16
N LEU A 353 -9.29 -8.37 0.78
CA LEU A 353 -9.62 -8.52 2.20
C LEU A 353 -8.93 -7.43 3.02
N SER A 354 -9.67 -6.78 3.93
CA SER A 354 -9.12 -5.78 4.83
C SER A 354 -9.23 -6.20 6.29
N PHE A 355 -8.12 -6.22 7.02
CA PHE A 355 -8.14 -6.43 8.48
C PHE A 355 -8.39 -5.12 9.20
N VAL A 356 -9.56 -4.98 9.78
CA VAL A 356 -10.04 -3.77 10.42
C VAL A 356 -10.03 -3.96 11.94
N THR A 357 -9.38 -3.05 12.66
CA THR A 357 -9.54 -2.98 14.12
C THR A 357 -10.78 -2.14 14.46
N PRO A 358 -11.40 -2.30 15.64
CA PRO A 358 -12.54 -1.47 16.06
C PRO A 358 -12.27 0.03 15.97
N ALA A 359 -11.02 0.46 16.20
CA ALA A 359 -10.59 1.87 16.08
C ALA A 359 -10.53 2.38 14.63
N GLU A 360 -10.47 1.50 13.64
CA GLU A 360 -10.36 1.83 12.22
C GLU A 360 -11.71 1.86 11.48
N GLN A 361 -12.82 1.66 12.18
CA GLN A 361 -14.18 1.65 11.61
C GLN A 361 -14.50 2.93 10.80
N SER A 362 -14.02 4.09 11.25
CA SER A 362 -14.24 5.35 10.53
C SER A 362 -13.55 5.36 9.16
N ARG A 363 -12.38 4.73 9.03
CA ARG A 363 -11.65 4.59 7.76
C ARG A 363 -12.38 3.64 6.81
N LEU A 364 -12.88 2.52 7.34
CA LEU A 364 -13.71 1.58 6.56
C LEU A 364 -14.89 2.31 5.93
N ARG A 365 -15.66 3.05 6.72
CA ARG A 365 -16.80 3.85 6.22
C ARG A 365 -16.38 4.91 5.18
N GLN A 366 -15.20 5.50 5.32
CA GLN A 366 -14.68 6.45 4.35
C GLN A 366 -14.33 5.76 3.03
N ILE A 367 -13.74 4.57 3.07
CA ILE A 367 -13.46 3.73 1.90
C ILE A 367 -14.77 3.39 1.19
N GLU A 368 -15.78 2.87 1.89
CA GLU A 368 -17.09 2.54 1.33
C GLU A 368 -17.77 3.74 0.64
N ARG A 369 -17.72 4.93 1.26
CA ARG A 369 -18.25 6.16 0.65
C ARG A 369 -17.51 6.54 -0.64
N THR A 370 -16.18 6.39 -0.65
CA THR A 370 -15.36 6.78 -1.80
C THR A 370 -15.47 5.77 -2.93
N THR A 371 -15.49 4.48 -2.61
CA THR A 371 -15.67 3.40 -3.59
C THR A 371 -17.12 3.25 -4.04
N ARG A 372 -18.08 3.81 -3.29
CA ARG A 372 -19.53 3.63 -3.47
C ARG A 372 -19.95 2.15 -3.42
N GLN A 373 -19.20 1.35 -2.70
CA GLN A 373 -19.46 -0.07 -2.48
C GLN A 373 -19.41 -0.35 -0.99
N SER A 374 -20.34 -1.16 -0.50
CA SER A 374 -20.30 -1.71 0.86
C SER A 374 -19.39 -2.93 0.86
N LEU A 375 -18.48 -2.99 1.82
CA LEU A 375 -17.62 -4.15 2.00
C LEU A 375 -18.38 -5.21 2.81
N GLU A 376 -18.30 -6.46 2.38
CA GLU A 376 -18.88 -7.60 3.07
C GLU A 376 -18.02 -8.00 4.28
N GLN A 377 -18.62 -8.18 5.45
CA GLN A 377 -17.89 -8.72 6.60
C GLN A 377 -17.74 -10.23 6.47
N VAL A 378 -16.51 -10.71 6.56
CA VAL A 378 -16.19 -12.14 6.56
C VAL A 378 -15.57 -12.55 7.88
N GLN A 379 -15.70 -13.82 8.22
CA GLN A 379 -15.03 -14.42 9.37
C GLN A 379 -13.66 -14.96 8.96
N ILE A 380 -12.73 -14.92 9.90
CA ILE A 380 -11.42 -15.56 9.72
C ILE A 380 -11.60 -17.07 9.86
N PRO A 381 -11.04 -17.89 8.94
CA PRO A 381 -11.16 -19.33 9.02
C PRO A 381 -10.70 -19.90 10.36
N SER A 382 -11.48 -20.82 10.90
CA SER A 382 -11.13 -21.57 12.12
C SER A 382 -10.00 -22.57 11.84
N PRO A 383 -9.28 -23.06 12.85
CA PRO A 383 -8.29 -24.13 12.66
C PRO A 383 -8.86 -25.37 11.98
N ALA A 384 -10.11 -25.74 12.33
CA ALA A 384 -10.78 -26.89 11.73
C ALA A 384 -11.06 -26.70 10.23
N GLU A 385 -11.47 -25.49 9.81
CA GLU A 385 -11.67 -25.18 8.38
C GLU A 385 -10.35 -25.19 7.62
N VAL A 386 -9.26 -24.71 8.22
CA VAL A 386 -7.92 -24.78 7.63
C VAL A 386 -7.47 -26.24 7.46
N SER A 387 -7.65 -27.07 8.49
CA SER A 387 -7.33 -28.51 8.42
C SER A 387 -8.18 -29.23 7.37
N ALA A 388 -9.49 -28.96 7.33
CA ALA A 388 -10.40 -29.53 6.33
C ALA A 388 -9.99 -29.16 4.91
N HIS A 389 -9.65 -27.88 4.65
CA HIS A 389 -9.18 -27.41 3.34
C HIS A 389 -7.89 -28.12 2.92
N ARG A 390 -6.91 -28.24 3.83
CA ARG A 390 -5.64 -28.94 3.56
C ARG A 390 -5.85 -30.42 3.28
N VAL A 391 -6.74 -31.09 4.00
CA VAL A 391 -7.10 -32.50 3.75
C VAL A 391 -7.75 -32.64 2.38
N GLN A 392 -8.66 -31.77 1.98
CA GLN A 392 -9.26 -31.79 0.64
C GLN A 392 -8.21 -31.60 -0.46
N ALA A 393 -7.29 -30.64 -0.30
CA ALA A 393 -6.19 -30.44 -1.22
C ALA A 393 -5.24 -31.66 -1.30
N LEU A 394 -4.98 -32.33 -0.17
CA LEU A 394 -4.21 -33.57 -0.12
C LEU A 394 -4.93 -34.70 -0.87
N LEU A 395 -6.21 -34.88 -0.62
CA LEU A 395 -7.04 -35.92 -1.28
C LEU A 395 -7.16 -35.67 -2.79
N GLY A 396 -7.27 -34.43 -3.23
CA GLY A 396 -7.27 -34.08 -4.66
C GLY A 396 -6.01 -34.51 -5.41
N ARG A 397 -4.87 -34.66 -4.71
CA ARG A 397 -3.59 -35.10 -5.29
C ARG A 397 -3.44 -36.62 -5.33
N THR A 398 -4.34 -37.39 -4.70
CA THR A 398 -4.20 -38.86 -4.56
C THR A 398 -4.25 -39.59 -5.89
N ALA A 399 -5.13 -39.18 -6.81
CA ALA A 399 -5.25 -39.81 -8.13
C ALA A 399 -3.93 -39.69 -8.93
N ALA A 400 -3.42 -38.46 -9.08
CA ALA A 400 -2.14 -38.25 -9.77
C ALA A 400 -0.97 -38.97 -9.08
N ARG A 401 -0.97 -39.04 -7.74
CA ARG A 401 0.07 -39.77 -7.00
C ARG A 401 -0.04 -41.30 -7.24
N ALA A 402 -1.26 -41.82 -7.37
CA ALA A 402 -1.49 -43.23 -7.64
C ALA A 402 -0.97 -43.64 -9.02
N GLU A 403 -1.16 -42.80 -10.03
CA GLU A 403 -0.67 -43.04 -11.41
C GLU A 403 0.86 -43.19 -11.48
N LEU A 404 1.62 -42.55 -10.60
CA LEU A 404 3.07 -42.64 -10.54
C LEU A 404 3.58 -44.03 -10.05
N GLY A 405 2.69 -44.90 -9.56
CA GLY A 405 3.01 -46.22 -9.08
C GLY A 405 3.85 -46.25 -7.80
N ARG A 406 4.58 -47.36 -7.58
CA ARG A 406 5.45 -47.61 -6.40
C ARG A 406 4.70 -47.52 -5.07
N LEU A 407 3.46 -48.01 -5.01
CA LEU A 407 2.63 -48.02 -3.81
C LEU A 407 2.76 -49.31 -2.99
N ASP A 408 3.38 -50.35 -3.54
CA ASP A 408 3.38 -51.70 -2.91
C ASP A 408 4.08 -51.69 -1.54
N LEU A 409 5.20 -50.97 -1.43
CA LEU A 409 5.88 -50.76 -0.15
C LEU A 409 4.96 -50.20 0.95
N TYR A 410 4.16 -49.20 0.59
CA TYR A 410 3.23 -48.58 1.53
C TYR A 410 2.06 -49.50 1.87
N ARG A 411 1.54 -50.23 0.86
CA ARG A 411 0.48 -51.26 1.06
C ARG A 411 0.93 -52.35 2.00
N GLU A 412 2.16 -52.86 1.81
CA GLU A 412 2.72 -53.91 2.67
C GLU A 412 2.90 -53.42 4.11
N SER A 413 3.45 -52.22 4.29
CA SER A 413 3.60 -51.61 5.61
C SER A 413 2.25 -51.40 6.34
N ILE A 414 1.22 -50.92 5.61
CA ILE A 414 -0.12 -50.76 6.15
C ILE A 414 -0.74 -52.11 6.51
N ALA A 415 -0.59 -53.14 5.64
CA ALA A 415 -1.13 -54.47 5.90
C ALA A 415 -0.51 -55.10 7.16
N VAL A 416 0.83 -54.99 7.33
CA VAL A 416 1.51 -55.43 8.54
C VAL A 416 1.00 -54.72 9.79
N HIS A 417 0.82 -53.39 9.72
CA HIS A 417 0.32 -52.62 10.84
C HIS A 417 -1.11 -53.03 11.25
N LEU A 418 -2.01 -53.20 10.28
CA LEU A 418 -3.38 -53.64 10.54
C LEU A 418 -3.43 -55.10 11.07
N ALA A 419 -2.55 -55.99 10.61
CA ALA A 419 -2.43 -57.36 11.12
C ALA A 419 -1.97 -57.39 12.59
N GLN A 420 -1.14 -56.44 13.00
CA GLN A 420 -0.68 -56.31 14.39
C GLN A 420 -1.70 -55.59 15.30
N ASN A 421 -2.62 -54.83 14.71
CA ASN A 421 -3.61 -54.02 15.42
C ASN A 421 -5.02 -54.29 14.85
N PRO A 422 -5.61 -55.47 15.12
CA PRO A 422 -6.87 -55.91 14.49
C PRO A 422 -8.11 -55.06 14.86
N ASP A 423 -8.02 -54.30 15.95
CA ASP A 423 -9.09 -53.43 16.42
C ASP A 423 -9.07 -52.01 15.75
N VAL A 424 -8.06 -51.73 14.90
CA VAL A 424 -7.95 -50.44 14.22
C VAL A 424 -8.73 -50.45 12.91
N ASP A 425 -9.72 -49.55 12.81
CA ASP A 425 -10.45 -49.34 11.56
C ASP A 425 -9.56 -48.68 10.51
N PRO A 426 -9.49 -49.20 9.27
CA PRO A 426 -8.67 -48.62 8.20
C PRO A 426 -9.04 -47.17 7.84
N VAL A 427 -10.31 -46.77 8.01
CA VAL A 427 -10.78 -45.38 7.77
C VAL A 427 -10.27 -44.44 8.85
N ASP A 428 -10.31 -44.87 10.11
CA ASP A 428 -9.78 -44.15 11.24
C ASP A 428 -8.26 -43.97 11.12
N LEU A 429 -7.54 -45.03 10.71
CA LEU A 429 -6.11 -44.98 10.42
C LEU A 429 -5.82 -43.94 9.31
N LEU A 430 -6.60 -43.95 8.23
CA LEU A 430 -6.43 -43.00 7.13
C LEU A 430 -6.71 -41.58 7.61
N ALA A 431 -7.72 -41.35 8.45
CA ALA A 431 -8.04 -40.05 9.01
C ALA A 431 -6.87 -39.51 9.88
N VAL A 432 -6.30 -40.37 10.74
CA VAL A 432 -5.12 -39.99 11.55
C VAL A 432 -3.92 -39.67 10.68
N VAL A 433 -3.63 -40.50 9.67
CA VAL A 433 -2.53 -40.27 8.73
C VAL A 433 -2.74 -38.98 7.94
N ALA A 434 -3.97 -38.69 7.50
CA ALA A 434 -4.31 -37.46 6.81
C ALA A 434 -4.12 -36.23 7.74
N ALA A 435 -4.56 -36.31 9.00
CA ALA A 435 -4.35 -35.25 9.98
C ALA A 435 -2.85 -34.96 10.20
N LEU A 436 -2.04 -36.00 10.42
CA LEU A 436 -0.60 -35.85 10.53
C LEU A 436 0.06 -35.28 9.25
N ALA A 437 -0.40 -35.71 8.08
CA ALA A 437 0.12 -35.25 6.79
C ALA A 437 -0.15 -33.75 6.54
N VAL A 438 -1.23 -33.21 7.10
CA VAL A 438 -1.56 -31.77 6.99
C VAL A 438 -1.02 -30.95 8.17
N GLY A 439 -0.32 -31.59 9.11
CA GLY A 439 0.25 -30.92 10.27
C GLY A 439 -0.79 -30.56 11.35
N ASP A 440 -1.89 -31.33 11.41
CA ASP A 440 -2.87 -31.25 12.48
C ASP A 440 -2.51 -32.26 13.57
N GLU A 441 -1.94 -31.77 14.67
CA GLU A 441 -1.52 -32.59 15.81
C GLU A 441 -2.68 -32.87 16.79
N GLY A 442 -3.92 -32.51 16.42
CA GLY A 442 -5.10 -32.63 17.24
C GLY A 442 -5.36 -31.39 18.13
N PRO A 443 -6.39 -31.44 18.97
CA PRO A 443 -6.71 -30.36 19.88
C PRO A 443 -5.56 -30.20 20.89
N VAL A 444 -4.64 -29.29 20.61
CA VAL A 444 -3.59 -28.91 21.56
C VAL A 444 -4.25 -28.35 22.78
N ALA A 445 -4.03 -28.98 23.94
CA ALA A 445 -4.49 -28.45 25.21
C ALA A 445 -4.08 -26.98 25.33
N VAL A 446 -5.09 -26.14 25.43
CA VAL A 446 -5.13 -24.69 25.68
C VAL A 446 -3.83 -24.12 26.27
N GLN A 447 -2.80 -23.88 25.47
CA GLN A 447 -1.67 -23.12 26.00
C GLN A 447 -1.17 -21.95 25.15
N HIS A 448 -1.41 -21.87 23.82
CA HIS A 448 -0.93 -20.69 23.05
C HIS A 448 -1.74 -20.36 21.75
N GLY A 449 -2.81 -21.09 21.40
CA GLY A 449 -3.61 -20.87 20.18
C GLY A 449 -4.98 -20.22 20.39
N ASP A 450 -5.55 -20.37 21.55
CA ASP A 450 -6.96 -20.04 21.85
C ASP A 450 -7.23 -18.54 21.98
N ASP A 451 -6.19 -17.71 22.15
CA ASP A 451 -6.37 -16.27 22.30
C ASP A 451 -6.84 -15.59 20.99
N LEU A 452 -6.61 -16.21 19.83
CA LEU A 452 -7.07 -15.65 18.55
C LEU A 452 -8.59 -15.85 18.35
N ASP A 453 -9.10 -17.06 18.50
CA ASP A 453 -10.53 -17.33 18.25
C ASP A 453 -11.41 -16.63 19.30
N ASP A 454 -10.99 -16.62 20.55
CA ASP A 454 -11.58 -15.83 21.63
C ASP A 454 -11.51 -14.31 21.35
N ALA A 455 -10.40 -13.83 20.82
CA ALA A 455 -10.24 -12.41 20.47
C ALA A 455 -11.09 -12.03 19.25
N LEU A 456 -11.22 -12.92 18.27
CA LEU A 456 -12.08 -12.73 17.08
C LEU A 456 -13.56 -12.71 17.47
N SER A 457 -13.99 -13.63 18.35
CA SER A 457 -15.38 -13.70 18.82
C SER A 457 -15.83 -12.44 19.57
N ARG A 458 -14.92 -11.78 20.27
CA ARG A 458 -15.17 -10.53 21.02
C ARG A 458 -14.98 -9.27 20.19
N ALA A 459 -14.38 -9.38 19.01
CA ALA A 459 -14.05 -8.24 18.16
C ALA A 459 -15.25 -7.83 17.30
N HIS A 460 -15.97 -6.79 17.70
CA HIS A 460 -17.09 -6.24 16.96
C HIS A 460 -16.87 -4.75 16.64
N LEU A 461 -17.36 -4.32 15.48
CA LEU A 461 -17.51 -2.90 15.19
C LEU A 461 -18.68 -2.37 16.00
N THR A 462 -18.51 -1.24 16.68
CA THR A 462 -19.63 -0.59 17.39
C THR A 462 -20.69 -0.17 16.37
N GLY A 463 -21.89 -0.77 16.47
CA GLY A 463 -23.02 -0.45 15.62
C GLY A 463 -23.30 1.05 15.65
N GLY A 464 -23.36 1.69 14.48
CA GLY A 464 -23.84 3.05 14.37
C GLY A 464 -25.28 3.10 14.88
N ARG A 465 -25.53 3.77 15.98
CA ARG A 465 -26.89 4.15 16.34
C ARG A 465 -27.42 5.01 15.21
N ASP A 466 -28.36 4.47 14.49
CA ASP A 466 -29.25 5.17 13.59
C ASP A 466 -29.83 6.38 14.37
N ARG A 467 -29.48 7.58 13.97
CA ARG A 467 -30.16 8.78 14.45
C ARG A 467 -31.46 8.90 13.67
N GLY A 468 -32.39 8.01 13.98
CA GLY A 468 -33.79 8.18 13.67
C GLY A 468 -34.31 9.40 14.43
N ASP A 469 -34.94 10.27 13.68
CA ASP A 469 -35.72 11.42 14.09
C ASP A 469 -36.62 11.09 15.29
N ASP A 470 -36.29 11.60 16.47
CA ASP A 470 -37.24 11.72 17.57
C ASP A 470 -37.17 13.16 18.12
N ARG A 471 -38.07 13.98 17.61
CA ARG A 471 -38.40 15.29 18.17
C ARG A 471 -39.31 15.06 19.38
N GLY A 472 -38.71 14.90 20.54
CA GLY A 472 -39.43 14.77 21.81
C GLY A 472 -38.64 15.41 22.95
N GLU A 473 -39.14 16.53 23.43
CA GLU A 473 -38.99 17.14 24.76
C GLU A 473 -37.60 17.23 25.43
N ARG A 474 -37.19 18.48 25.58
CA ARG A 474 -36.08 18.94 26.39
C ARG A 474 -36.45 18.84 27.88
N PRO A 475 -35.76 18.06 28.69
CA PRO A 475 -35.70 18.30 30.12
C PRO A 475 -34.48 19.17 30.48
N GLU A 476 -34.68 19.94 31.52
CA GLU A 476 -33.83 20.98 32.08
C GLU A 476 -32.41 20.53 32.47
N ARG A 477 -31.56 21.52 32.44
CA ARG A 477 -30.16 21.60 32.83
C ARG A 477 -29.93 21.07 34.25
N GLY A 478 -29.59 19.78 34.38
CA GLY A 478 -29.03 19.16 35.57
C GLY A 478 -27.52 19.09 35.47
N GLU A 479 -26.83 19.49 36.49
CA GLU A 479 -25.38 19.52 36.64
C GLU A 479 -24.73 18.19 36.23
N ARG A 480 -23.86 18.23 35.21
CA ARG A 480 -22.99 17.09 34.86
C ARG A 480 -21.94 16.91 35.94
N ARG A 481 -22.23 16.02 36.88
CA ARG A 481 -21.20 15.35 37.67
C ARG A 481 -20.25 14.63 36.71
N ARG A 482 -18.99 15.07 36.69
CA ARG A 482 -17.88 14.34 36.08
C ARG A 482 -17.79 12.99 36.77
N ALA A 483 -18.05 11.92 36.01
CA ALA A 483 -17.73 10.57 36.45
C ALA A 483 -16.19 10.44 36.48
N ASP A 484 -15.63 10.48 37.66
CA ASP A 484 -14.32 9.97 37.94
C ASP A 484 -14.34 8.45 37.71
N THR A 485 -13.76 8.00 36.60
CA THR A 485 -13.42 6.59 36.42
C THR A 485 -12.20 6.27 37.28
N HIS A 486 -12.41 6.15 38.58
CA HIS A 486 -11.51 5.37 39.42
C HIS A 486 -11.69 3.89 39.04
N ILE A 487 -10.77 3.35 38.25
CA ILE A 487 -10.57 1.91 38.15
C ILE A 487 -9.90 1.51 39.46
N ALA A 488 -10.64 0.79 40.28
CA ALA A 488 -10.15 0.21 41.51
C ALA A 488 -9.00 -0.77 41.19
N GLY A 489 -7.84 -0.61 41.86
CA GLY A 489 -6.77 -1.62 41.91
C GLY A 489 -5.53 -1.35 41.05
N GLY A 490 -5.25 -0.13 40.58
CA GLY A 490 -4.02 0.19 39.86
C GLY A 490 -2.83 0.42 40.82
N ALA A 491 -1.69 -0.19 40.48
CA ALA A 491 -0.41 0.12 41.09
C ALA A 491 -0.09 1.63 41.06
N PRO A 492 0.62 2.21 42.02
CA PRO A 492 1.00 3.61 41.99
C PRO A 492 1.84 3.93 40.76
N ARG A 493 1.38 4.95 40.02
CA ARG A 493 2.00 5.39 38.80
C ARG A 493 2.98 6.53 39.02
N TRP A 494 4.19 6.40 38.50
CA TRP A 494 5.27 7.35 38.72
C TRP A 494 5.64 8.07 37.45
N ARG A 495 5.82 9.39 37.55
CA ARG A 495 6.19 10.25 36.42
C ARG A 495 7.66 10.59 36.47
N VAL A 496 8.33 10.41 35.33
CA VAL A 496 9.75 10.69 35.11
C VAL A 496 9.87 11.87 34.13
N ALA A 497 10.73 12.85 34.40
CA ALA A 497 10.87 14.07 33.61
C ALA A 497 11.81 13.91 32.39
N VAL A 498 11.87 12.71 31.78
CA VAL A 498 12.66 12.37 30.59
C VAL A 498 11.76 11.62 29.64
N GLY A 499 11.80 11.93 28.34
CA GLY A 499 10.93 11.36 27.32
C GLY A 499 11.62 11.06 26.00
N HIS A 500 10.84 10.76 24.95
CA HIS A 500 11.37 10.46 23.61
C HIS A 500 12.24 11.58 23.03
N ARG A 501 11.92 12.84 23.31
CA ARG A 501 12.70 14.01 22.84
C ARG A 501 14.09 14.09 23.46
N ASP A 502 14.28 13.43 24.59
CA ASP A 502 15.55 13.36 25.31
C ASP A 502 16.32 12.08 24.99
N GLY A 503 15.81 11.23 24.07
CA GLY A 503 16.43 9.96 23.67
C GLY A 503 16.21 8.83 24.68
N LEU A 504 15.18 8.92 25.55
CA LEU A 504 14.88 7.87 26.51
C LEU A 504 14.47 6.57 25.81
N GLN A 505 15.19 5.49 26.10
CA GLN A 505 14.84 4.11 25.74
C GLN A 505 14.28 3.36 26.94
N PRO A 506 13.31 2.44 26.78
CA PRO A 506 12.73 1.67 27.87
C PRO A 506 13.78 0.93 28.71
N GLY A 507 14.77 0.31 28.06
CA GLY A 507 15.86 -0.41 28.74
C GLY A 507 16.75 0.49 29.61
N ALA A 508 16.99 1.74 29.19
CA ALA A 508 17.76 2.71 29.96
C ALA A 508 17.02 3.15 31.26
N LEU A 509 15.68 3.27 31.15
CA LEU A 509 14.84 3.59 32.32
C LEU A 509 14.80 2.41 33.32
N VAL A 510 14.62 1.18 32.80
CA VAL A 510 14.65 -0.04 33.63
C VAL A 510 16.01 -0.19 34.30
N GLY A 511 17.11 -0.01 33.57
CA GLY A 511 18.48 -0.08 34.10
C GLY A 511 18.72 0.93 35.24
N ALA A 512 18.22 2.16 35.10
CA ALA A 512 18.33 3.17 36.16
C ALA A 512 17.49 2.82 37.40
N LEU A 513 16.27 2.32 37.21
CA LEU A 513 15.37 1.93 38.31
C LEU A 513 15.90 0.69 39.06
N THR A 514 16.49 -0.28 38.37
CA THR A 514 17.02 -1.50 38.98
C THR A 514 18.44 -1.31 39.55
N GLY A 515 19.32 -0.63 38.85
CA GLY A 515 20.71 -0.41 39.25
C GLY A 515 20.83 0.57 40.40
N GLU A 516 20.33 1.80 40.20
CA GLU A 516 20.50 2.86 41.24
C GLU A 516 19.27 2.98 42.17
N GLY A 517 18.09 2.60 41.70
CA GLY A 517 16.86 2.57 42.47
C GLY A 517 16.77 1.39 43.44
N GLY A 518 17.56 0.33 43.23
CA GLY A 518 17.53 -0.88 44.05
C GLY A 518 16.25 -1.73 43.87
N LEU A 519 15.52 -1.51 42.77
CA LEU A 519 14.33 -2.30 42.38
C LEU A 519 14.77 -3.57 41.65
N THR A 520 13.97 -4.61 41.73
CA THR A 520 14.13 -5.77 40.84
C THR A 520 13.33 -5.58 39.57
N GLY A 521 13.69 -6.28 38.48
CA GLY A 521 12.94 -6.18 37.23
C GLY A 521 11.45 -6.54 37.35
N LYS A 522 11.08 -7.30 38.41
CA LYS A 522 9.69 -7.64 38.72
C LYS A 522 8.90 -6.51 39.40
N ASP A 523 9.61 -5.54 39.97
CA ASP A 523 9.01 -4.39 40.67
C ASP A 523 8.68 -3.26 39.67
N VAL A 524 9.18 -3.34 38.42
CA VAL A 524 8.94 -2.36 37.36
C VAL A 524 7.85 -2.91 36.44
N GLY A 525 6.68 -2.30 36.53
CA GLY A 525 5.53 -2.66 35.69
C GLY A 525 5.56 -1.97 34.33
N LYS A 526 4.38 -1.57 33.84
CA LYS A 526 4.22 -0.94 32.52
C LYS A 526 4.96 0.41 32.45
N ILE A 527 5.66 0.64 31.32
CA ILE A 527 6.35 1.89 31.01
C ILE A 527 5.71 2.51 29.77
N ASP A 528 5.19 3.74 29.91
CA ASP A 528 4.66 4.54 28.80
C ASP A 528 5.57 5.77 28.61
N ILE A 529 6.28 5.87 27.47
CA ILE A 529 7.17 7.01 27.18
C ILE A 529 6.45 8.00 26.27
N PHE A 530 6.39 9.27 26.70
CA PHE A 530 5.80 10.38 25.98
C PHE A 530 6.89 11.32 25.43
N GLY A 531 6.52 12.35 24.71
CA GLY A 531 7.49 13.25 24.09
C GLY A 531 8.47 13.92 25.05
N SER A 532 8.02 14.33 26.26
CA SER A 532 8.83 15.06 27.27
C SER A 532 8.85 14.44 28.66
N PHE A 533 8.23 13.29 28.87
CA PHE A 533 8.18 12.57 30.13
C PHE A 533 7.86 11.10 29.90
N ALA A 534 8.07 10.26 30.92
CA ALA A 534 7.59 8.89 30.91
C ALA A 534 6.78 8.58 32.18
N LEU A 535 5.88 7.60 32.09
CA LEU A 535 5.13 7.05 33.23
C LEU A 535 5.55 5.60 33.44
N VAL A 536 5.74 5.21 34.69
CA VAL A 536 6.10 3.85 35.07
C VAL A 536 5.25 3.39 36.25
N ASP A 537 4.73 2.18 36.15
CA ASP A 537 3.96 1.55 37.24
C ASP A 537 4.92 0.82 38.17
N ILE A 538 4.93 1.18 39.46
CA ILE A 538 5.75 0.53 40.48
C ILE A 538 4.82 0.10 41.62
N PRO A 539 4.36 -1.17 41.63
CA PRO A 539 3.34 -1.66 42.58
C PRO A 539 3.72 -1.55 44.04
N ALA A 540 5.00 -1.79 44.38
CA ALA A 540 5.52 -1.69 45.75
C ALA A 540 5.69 -0.25 46.25
N GLY A 541 5.52 0.76 45.36
CA GLY A 541 5.86 2.14 45.66
C GLY A 541 7.37 2.38 45.75
N LEU A 542 7.75 3.62 46.07
CA LEU A 542 9.15 4.01 46.25
C LEU A 542 9.33 4.62 47.64
N SER A 543 10.42 4.24 48.33
CA SER A 543 10.81 4.90 49.58
C SER A 543 11.36 6.31 49.33
N ALA A 544 11.32 7.18 50.31
CA ALA A 544 11.87 8.54 50.20
C ALA A 544 13.35 8.53 49.80
N ASP A 545 14.15 7.63 50.36
CA ASP A 545 15.57 7.48 50.02
C ASP A 545 15.79 7.02 48.57
N THR A 546 14.91 6.17 48.06
CA THR A 546 14.96 5.71 46.67
C THR A 546 14.58 6.85 45.69
N ILE A 547 13.58 7.65 46.06
CA ILE A 547 13.17 8.83 45.26
C ILE A 547 14.31 9.83 45.18
N ASP A 548 15.01 10.10 46.30
CA ASP A 548 16.12 11.04 46.34
C ASP A 548 17.36 10.54 45.56
N ARG A 549 17.64 9.26 45.58
CA ARG A 549 18.69 8.64 44.74
C ARG A 549 18.33 8.75 43.26
N LEU A 550 17.14 8.34 42.89
CA LEU A 550 16.66 8.40 41.49
C LEU A 550 16.53 9.83 40.97
N ALA A 551 16.23 10.82 41.82
CA ALA A 551 16.19 12.22 41.43
C ALA A 551 17.55 12.76 40.95
N ARG A 552 18.65 12.19 41.47
CA ARG A 552 20.04 12.53 41.09
C ARG A 552 20.57 11.70 39.94
N THR A 553 19.97 10.54 39.67
CA THR A 553 20.34 9.65 38.58
C THR A 553 20.10 10.32 37.22
N ARG A 554 21.04 10.19 36.31
CA ARG A 554 20.92 10.73 34.95
C ARG A 554 20.66 9.61 33.95
N VAL A 555 19.62 9.80 33.12
CA VAL A 555 19.31 8.93 31.97
C VAL A 555 19.27 9.80 30.73
N ALA A 556 19.92 9.38 29.67
CA ALA A 556 20.08 10.17 28.45
C ALA A 556 20.63 11.59 28.70
N GLY A 557 21.57 11.70 29.66
CA GLY A 557 22.21 12.98 30.05
C GLY A 557 21.36 13.91 30.93
N ARG A 558 20.11 13.57 31.25
CA ARG A 558 19.17 14.38 32.04
C ARG A 558 18.83 13.73 33.38
N PRO A 559 18.61 14.51 34.45
CA PRO A 559 18.18 13.97 35.74
C PRO A 559 16.77 13.39 35.66
N LEU A 560 16.58 12.20 36.23
CA LEU A 560 15.37 11.41 36.13
C LEU A 560 14.14 12.10 36.76
N ARG A 561 14.30 12.77 37.89
CA ARG A 561 13.27 13.51 38.64
C ARG A 561 11.95 12.76 38.74
N ILE A 562 12.00 11.58 39.35
CA ILE A 562 10.82 10.72 39.54
C ILE A 562 9.89 11.29 40.63
N ARG A 563 8.58 11.24 40.39
CA ARG A 563 7.55 11.63 41.37
C ARG A 563 6.26 10.85 41.12
N LEU A 564 5.42 10.73 42.12
CA LEU A 564 4.09 10.15 41.97
C LEU A 564 3.27 10.97 40.95
N ASP A 565 2.61 10.31 40.00
CA ASP A 565 1.77 11.00 39.03
C ASP A 565 0.42 11.37 39.63
N SER A 566 0.18 12.66 39.80
CA SER A 566 -1.06 13.21 40.35
C SER A 566 -2.10 13.61 39.29
N GLY A 567 -1.90 13.16 38.03
CA GLY A 567 -2.75 13.54 36.92
C GLY A 567 -2.52 14.98 36.40
N PRO A 568 -3.25 15.43 35.37
CA PRO A 568 -3.06 16.75 34.79
C PRO A 568 -3.43 17.86 35.79
N ARG A 569 -2.49 18.78 36.07
CA ARG A 569 -2.74 19.98 36.87
C ARG A 569 -3.78 20.86 36.15
N PRO A 570 -4.79 21.44 36.88
CA PRO A 570 -5.65 22.47 36.32
C PRO A 570 -4.78 23.68 35.93
N GLY A 571 -4.87 24.08 34.63
CA GLY A 571 -4.04 25.12 34.06
C GLY A 571 -4.26 26.47 34.76
N HIS A 572 -3.18 27.12 35.15
CA HIS A 572 -3.17 28.57 35.45
C HIS A 572 -3.45 29.30 34.13
N GLY A 573 -4.62 29.95 34.06
CA GLY A 573 -4.95 30.88 33.01
C GLY A 573 -3.97 32.04 33.00
N ALA A 574 -3.23 32.19 31.92
CA ALA A 574 -2.48 33.42 31.66
C ALA A 574 -3.47 34.55 31.36
N SER A 575 -3.61 35.46 32.32
CA SER A 575 -4.27 36.75 32.14
C SER A 575 -3.53 37.57 31.08
N ARG A 576 -4.19 37.84 29.94
CA ARG A 576 -3.75 38.85 28.98
C ARG A 576 -3.95 40.24 29.56
N PRO A 577 -2.99 41.16 29.48
CA PRO A 577 -3.23 42.57 29.83
C PRO A 577 -4.11 43.22 28.76
N ALA A 578 -5.13 43.93 29.24
CA ALA A 578 -6.02 44.74 28.43
C ALA A 578 -5.28 45.98 27.88
N HIS A 579 -5.23 46.14 26.56
CA HIS A 579 -4.87 47.40 25.91
C HIS A 579 -6.08 48.32 25.92
N GLY A 580 -5.97 49.43 26.63
CA GLY A 580 -6.89 50.55 26.61
C GLY A 580 -6.77 51.38 25.31
N PRO A 581 -7.80 52.19 24.96
CA PRO A 581 -7.87 52.85 23.68
C PRO A 581 -7.05 54.15 23.65
N ALA A 582 -6.18 54.28 22.62
CA ALA A 582 -5.51 55.55 22.32
C ALA A 582 -6.48 56.51 21.63
N ARG A 583 -6.65 57.68 22.25
CA ARG A 583 -7.33 58.87 21.69
C ARG A 583 -6.47 59.47 20.57
N GLY A 584 -7.15 59.96 19.53
CA GLY A 584 -6.57 60.64 18.41
C GLY A 584 -5.97 62.02 18.68
N ARG A 585 -5.25 62.50 17.71
CA ARG A 585 -5.12 63.92 17.16
C ARG A 585 -3.96 63.89 16.15
N SER A 586 -4.16 64.31 15.07
CA SER A 586 -4.25 65.40 14.11
C SER A 586 -3.71 64.89 12.76
#